data_d756d8f9f65f01e45d78bf5dd558d9b9
#
_entry.id   d756d8f9f65f01e45d78bf5dd558d9b9
#
_cell.length_a   1.000
_cell.length_b   1.000
_cell.length_c   1.000
_cell.angle_alpha   90.00
_cell.angle_beta   90.00
_cell.angle_gamma   90.00
#
_symmetry.space_group_name_H-M   'P 1'
#
loop_
_entity.id
_entity.type
_entity.pdbx_description
1 polymer ?
#
loop_
_entity_poly.entity_id
_entity_poly.type
_entity_poly.pdbx_seq_one_letter_code
_entity_poly.pdbx_strand_id
1 'polypeptide(L)'
;MKIYVAAPWAEKDGAAKDARTLLQAAGHTVTSRWIDYKGAEHDPEVLKQEALNDWEDVATADMLFLLNLQPRGSETSGKAVETGIALALGKRIVAVGEKSNVFHYLPHVSWFGSVKEALEREGLWS
;
A
#
# COMPACT_ATOMS: atom_id res chain seq x y z
N MET A 1 -0.39 -13.63 -6.50
CA MET A 1 -1.18 -13.33 -5.28
C MET A 1 -1.89 -11.99 -5.43
N LYS A 2 -2.80 -11.69 -4.52
CA LYS A 2 -3.49 -10.40 -4.48
C LYS A 2 -2.75 -9.45 -3.56
N ILE A 3 -2.40 -8.27 -4.05
CA ILE A 3 -1.55 -7.32 -3.33
C ILE A 3 -2.23 -5.95 -3.30
N TYR A 4 -2.33 -5.37 -2.11
CA TYR A 4 -2.76 -3.99 -1.93
C TYR A 4 -1.53 -3.08 -1.85
N VAL A 5 -1.48 -2.06 -2.70
CA VAL A 5 -0.41 -1.05 -2.67
C VAL A 5 -0.90 0.13 -1.85
N ALA A 6 -0.22 0.41 -0.74
CA ALA A 6 -0.47 1.58 0.10
C ALA A 6 0.68 2.57 -0.08
N ALA A 7 0.36 3.83 -0.35
CA ALA A 7 1.34 4.88 -0.59
C ALA A 7 0.74 6.25 -0.26
N PRO A 8 1.56 7.29 -0.13
CA PRO A 8 1.05 8.64 -0.03
C PRO A 8 0.24 9.01 -1.27
N TRP A 9 -0.83 9.77 -1.07
CA TRP A 9 -1.65 10.23 -2.20
C TRP A 9 -0.82 10.93 -3.29
N ALA A 10 0.19 11.69 -2.88
CA ALA A 10 1.08 12.40 -3.80
C ALA A 10 1.84 11.46 -4.74
N GLU A 11 1.99 10.17 -4.37
CA GLU A 11 2.69 9.16 -5.16
C GLU A 11 1.74 8.33 -6.03
N LYS A 12 0.47 8.70 -6.11
CA LYS A 12 -0.55 7.95 -6.85
C LYS A 12 -0.15 7.70 -8.30
N ASP A 13 0.27 8.75 -9.00
CA ASP A 13 0.63 8.67 -10.41
C ASP A 13 2.11 8.33 -10.64
N GLY A 14 2.91 8.31 -9.59
CA GLY A 14 4.33 7.97 -9.62
C GLY A 14 4.59 6.57 -9.08
N ALA A 15 5.16 6.50 -7.85
CA ALA A 15 5.62 5.25 -7.25
C ALA A 15 4.51 4.19 -7.13
N ALA A 16 3.27 4.58 -6.83
CA ALA A 16 2.17 3.63 -6.69
C ALA A 16 1.84 2.95 -8.03
N LYS A 17 1.72 3.72 -9.11
CA LYS A 17 1.49 3.15 -10.44
C LYS A 17 2.67 2.34 -10.94
N ASP A 18 3.89 2.78 -10.65
CA ASP A 18 5.09 2.04 -11.03
C ASP A 18 5.14 0.69 -10.33
N ALA A 19 4.87 0.65 -9.03
CA ALA A 19 4.81 -0.59 -8.27
C ALA A 19 3.71 -1.52 -8.81
N ARG A 20 2.52 -0.97 -9.09
CA ARG A 20 1.43 -1.74 -9.69
C ARG A 20 1.85 -2.38 -11.00
N THR A 21 2.50 -1.62 -11.88
CA THR A 21 2.97 -2.10 -13.17
C THR A 21 3.93 -3.27 -13.01
N LEU A 22 4.90 -3.15 -12.10
CA LEU A 22 5.88 -4.19 -11.84
C LEU A 22 5.22 -5.45 -11.27
N LEU A 23 4.31 -5.28 -10.31
CA LEU A 23 3.60 -6.41 -9.69
C LEU A 23 2.70 -7.13 -10.70
N GLN A 24 1.98 -6.40 -11.52
CA GLN A 24 1.13 -6.98 -12.55
C GLN A 24 1.95 -7.71 -13.62
N ALA A 25 3.09 -7.15 -14.00
CA ALA A 25 4.00 -7.79 -14.95
C ALA A 25 4.55 -9.11 -14.40
N ALA A 26 4.68 -9.22 -13.08
CA ALA A 26 5.11 -10.43 -12.40
C ALA A 26 3.98 -11.44 -12.16
N GLY A 27 2.76 -11.17 -12.64
CA GLY A 27 1.63 -12.08 -12.56
C GLY A 27 0.72 -11.89 -11.34
N HIS A 28 0.95 -10.85 -10.54
CA HIS A 28 0.10 -10.57 -9.37
C HIS A 28 -1.11 -9.73 -9.75
N THR A 29 -2.16 -9.81 -8.92
CA THR A 29 -3.32 -8.92 -9.01
C THR A 29 -3.16 -7.82 -7.98
N VAL A 30 -3.26 -6.57 -8.41
CA VAL A 30 -3.23 -5.42 -7.50
C VAL A 30 -4.67 -4.99 -7.20
N THR A 31 -5.03 -5.01 -5.91
CA THR A 31 -6.42 -4.78 -5.48
C THR A 31 -6.74 -3.30 -5.26
N SER A 32 -5.75 -2.42 -5.28
CA SER A 32 -5.83 -1.01 -4.88
C SER A 32 -6.55 -0.14 -5.91
N ARG A 33 -7.87 -0.02 -5.82
CA ARG A 33 -8.66 0.83 -6.73
C ARG A 33 -8.34 2.31 -6.58
N TRP A 34 -7.85 2.73 -5.39
CA TRP A 34 -7.57 4.14 -5.13
C TRP A 34 -6.55 4.74 -6.11
N ILE A 35 -5.68 3.91 -6.68
CA ILE A 35 -4.64 4.38 -7.62
C ILE A 35 -5.28 5.03 -8.85
N ASP A 36 -6.47 4.60 -9.23
CA ASP A 36 -7.18 5.13 -10.40
C ASP A 36 -8.22 6.19 -10.03
N TYR A 37 -8.37 6.49 -8.72
CA TYR A 37 -9.30 7.52 -8.26
C TYR A 37 -8.75 8.92 -8.52
N LYS A 38 -9.58 9.81 -9.06
CA LYS A 38 -9.13 11.16 -9.46
C LYS A 38 -9.08 12.17 -8.33
N GLY A 39 -9.75 11.90 -7.21
CA GLY A 39 -9.50 12.57 -5.95
C GLY A 39 -9.96 14.00 -5.77
N ALA A 40 -10.70 14.56 -6.69
CA ALA A 40 -11.17 15.94 -6.56
C ALA A 40 -12.48 16.07 -5.79
N GLU A 41 -13.00 14.97 -5.27
CA GLU A 41 -14.33 14.92 -4.68
C GLU A 41 -14.31 15.18 -3.18
N HIS A 42 -15.26 16.00 -2.71
CA HIS A 42 -15.43 16.31 -1.30
C HIS A 42 -16.82 15.91 -0.77
N ASP A 43 -17.66 15.29 -1.60
CA ASP A 43 -18.97 14.81 -1.22
C ASP A 43 -18.80 13.69 -0.18
N PRO A 44 -19.42 13.81 1.03
CA PRO A 44 -19.30 12.78 2.06
C PRO A 44 -19.72 11.38 1.62
N GLU A 45 -20.71 11.25 0.74
CA GLU A 45 -21.13 9.93 0.26
C GLU A 45 -20.10 9.31 -0.66
N VAL A 46 -19.43 10.11 -1.49
CA VAL A 46 -18.34 9.63 -2.34
C VAL A 46 -17.15 9.22 -1.48
N LEU A 47 -16.78 10.04 -0.50
CA LEU A 47 -15.67 9.74 0.40
C LEU A 47 -15.94 8.47 1.21
N LYS A 48 -17.19 8.28 1.67
CA LYS A 48 -17.58 7.05 2.36
C LYS A 48 -17.39 5.83 1.47
N GLN A 49 -17.80 5.92 0.20
CA GLN A 49 -17.65 4.80 -0.73
C GLN A 49 -16.18 4.50 -1.00
N GLU A 50 -15.35 5.53 -1.12
CA GLU A 50 -13.90 5.34 -1.30
C GLU A 50 -13.28 4.65 -0.08
N ALA A 51 -13.70 5.02 1.13
CA ALA A 51 -13.22 4.37 2.35
C ALA A 51 -13.64 2.90 2.41
N LEU A 52 -14.87 2.59 2.03
CA LEU A 52 -15.36 1.20 1.95
C LEU A 52 -14.59 0.40 0.91
N ASN A 53 -14.31 1.01 -0.25
CA ASN A 53 -13.52 0.37 -1.29
C ASN A 53 -12.10 0.06 -0.81
N ASP A 54 -11.46 1.00 -0.14
CA ASP A 54 -10.11 0.81 0.39
C ASP A 54 -10.09 -0.32 1.43
N TRP A 55 -11.06 -0.32 2.33
CA TRP A 55 -11.19 -1.39 3.33
C TRP A 55 -11.33 -2.75 2.65
N GLU A 56 -12.26 -2.86 1.69
CA GLU A 56 -12.46 -4.11 0.94
C GLU A 56 -11.20 -4.54 0.20
N ASP A 57 -10.52 -3.59 -0.43
CA ASP A 57 -9.33 -3.87 -1.22
C ASP A 57 -8.17 -4.39 -0.35
N VAL A 58 -8.02 -3.86 0.87
CA VAL A 58 -7.06 -4.40 1.85
C VAL A 58 -7.51 -5.78 2.32
N ALA A 59 -8.79 -5.93 2.67
CA ALA A 59 -9.32 -7.17 3.22
C ALA A 59 -9.21 -8.35 2.25
N THR A 60 -9.37 -8.10 0.95
CA THR A 60 -9.29 -9.15 -0.08
C THR A 60 -7.87 -9.44 -0.53
N ALA A 61 -6.90 -8.61 -0.17
CA ALA A 61 -5.50 -8.83 -0.52
C ALA A 61 -4.87 -9.91 0.36
N ASP A 62 -3.88 -10.58 -0.19
CA ASP A 62 -3.04 -11.53 0.57
C ASP A 62 -1.92 -10.80 1.31
N MET A 63 -1.51 -9.64 0.79
CA MET A 63 -0.39 -8.88 1.30
C MET A 63 -0.61 -7.39 1.06
N LEU A 64 -0.12 -6.56 1.98
CA LEU A 64 -0.05 -5.11 1.78
C LEU A 64 1.38 -4.72 1.44
N PHE A 65 1.54 -4.00 0.34
CA PHE A 65 2.81 -3.47 -0.12
C PHE A 65 2.85 -1.97 0.21
N LEU A 66 3.62 -1.62 1.24
CA LEU A 66 3.66 -0.26 1.79
C LEU A 66 4.81 0.54 1.18
N LEU A 67 4.48 1.61 0.47
CA LEU A 67 5.46 2.57 -0.02
C LEU A 67 5.52 3.76 0.94
N ASN A 68 6.42 3.68 1.91
CA ASN A 68 6.58 4.72 2.93
C ASN A 68 7.74 5.66 2.54
N LEU A 69 7.56 6.36 1.41
CA LEU A 69 8.62 7.12 0.76
C LEU A 69 8.68 8.59 1.20
N GLN A 70 7.67 9.07 1.93
CA GLN A 70 7.62 10.45 2.38
C GLN A 70 8.55 10.68 3.58
N PRO A 71 9.16 11.85 3.71
CA PRO A 71 9.86 12.20 4.93
C PRO A 71 8.93 12.18 6.14
N ARG A 72 9.51 11.99 7.34
CA ARG A 72 8.74 12.02 8.57
C ARG A 72 7.98 13.34 8.69
N GLY A 73 6.74 13.28 9.15
CA GLY A 73 5.87 14.42 9.31
C GLY A 73 5.05 14.76 8.08
N SER A 74 5.28 14.07 6.96
CA SER A 74 4.52 14.27 5.73
C SER A 74 3.60 13.08 5.41
N GLU A 75 3.48 12.11 6.31
CA GLU A 75 2.63 10.95 6.14
C GLU A 75 1.16 11.34 6.13
N THR A 76 0.40 10.68 5.28
CA THR A 76 -1.05 10.79 5.30
C THR A 76 -1.63 9.73 6.21
N SER A 77 -2.74 10.04 6.89
CA SER A 77 -3.40 9.11 7.80
C SER A 77 -3.99 7.89 7.09
N GLY A 78 -4.38 8.02 5.82
CA GLY A 78 -4.97 6.90 5.06
C GLY A 78 -4.05 5.69 4.97
N LYS A 79 -2.79 5.93 4.67
CA LYS A 79 -1.76 4.90 4.59
C LYS A 79 -1.61 4.15 5.92
N ALA A 80 -1.66 4.87 7.03
CA ALA A 80 -1.57 4.30 8.36
C ALA A 80 -2.80 3.47 8.71
N VAL A 81 -3.99 3.93 8.33
CA VAL A 81 -5.24 3.18 8.55
C VAL A 81 -5.22 1.87 7.77
N GLU A 82 -4.82 1.89 6.51
CA GLU A 82 -4.73 0.70 5.66
C GLU A 82 -3.73 -0.31 6.23
N THR A 83 -2.58 0.16 6.68
CA THR A 83 -1.59 -0.67 7.36
C THR A 83 -2.17 -1.32 8.61
N GLY A 84 -2.91 -0.56 9.41
CA GLY A 84 -3.58 -1.06 10.61
C GLY A 84 -4.62 -2.12 10.30
N ILE A 85 -5.41 -1.95 9.24
CA ILE A 85 -6.38 -2.96 8.79
C ILE A 85 -5.65 -4.26 8.42
N ALA A 86 -4.58 -4.15 7.65
CA ALA A 86 -3.79 -5.32 7.24
C ALA A 86 -3.21 -6.06 8.44
N LEU A 87 -2.66 -5.33 9.41
CA LEU A 87 -2.13 -5.91 10.65
C LEU A 87 -3.21 -6.64 11.44
N ALA A 88 -4.38 -6.00 11.61
CA ALA A 88 -5.49 -6.58 12.35
C ALA A 88 -6.01 -7.88 11.71
N LEU A 89 -5.96 -7.95 10.39
CA LEU A 89 -6.41 -9.13 9.63
C LEU A 89 -5.30 -10.18 9.44
N GLY A 90 -4.14 -9.97 10.05
CA GLY A 90 -3.02 -10.92 9.96
C GLY A 90 -2.37 -10.98 8.58
N LYS A 91 -2.50 -9.93 7.78
CA LYS A 91 -1.88 -9.88 6.47
C LYS A 91 -0.39 -9.61 6.60
N ARG A 92 0.38 -10.18 5.69
CA ARG A 92 1.79 -9.85 5.57
C ARG A 92 1.96 -8.44 5.03
N ILE A 93 2.96 -7.73 5.55
CA ILE A 93 3.29 -6.38 5.08
C ILE A 93 4.74 -6.36 4.61
N VAL A 94 4.93 -5.94 3.37
CA VAL A 94 6.23 -5.68 2.77
C VAL A 94 6.33 -4.18 2.56
N ALA A 95 7.35 -3.56 3.12
CA ALA A 95 7.46 -2.10 3.15
C ALA A 95 8.77 -1.62 2.53
N VAL A 96 8.69 -0.48 1.86
CA VAL A 96 9.83 0.20 1.26
C VAL A 96 9.91 1.61 1.83
N GLY A 97 11.11 2.02 2.23
CA GLY A 97 11.35 3.35 2.76
C GLY A 97 11.77 3.32 4.22
N GLU A 98 11.42 4.37 4.94
CA GLU A 98 11.82 4.55 6.33
C GLU A 98 10.66 4.29 7.29
N LYS A 99 10.99 3.70 8.44
CA LYS A 99 10.04 3.50 9.53
C LYS A 99 9.67 4.86 10.13
N SER A 100 8.37 5.13 10.27
CA SER A 100 7.89 6.44 10.73
C SER A 100 6.98 6.41 11.96
N ASN A 101 6.60 5.21 12.41
CA ASN A 101 5.82 5.08 13.66
C ASN A 101 6.13 3.75 14.35
N VAL A 102 5.62 3.58 15.57
CA VAL A 102 5.94 2.39 16.39
C VAL A 102 5.50 1.08 15.78
N PHE A 103 4.40 1.09 15.02
CA PHE A 103 3.87 -0.14 14.42
C PHE A 103 4.75 -0.64 13.27
N HIS A 104 5.59 0.23 12.71
CA HIS A 104 6.54 -0.14 11.67
C HIS A 104 7.66 -1.05 12.18
N TYR A 105 7.83 -1.16 13.51
CA TYR A 105 8.84 -2.02 14.12
C TYR A 105 8.32 -3.43 14.45
N LEU A 106 7.05 -3.70 14.15
CA LEU A 106 6.50 -5.03 14.36
C LEU A 106 7.20 -6.07 13.46
N PRO A 107 7.37 -7.32 13.95
CA PRO A 107 8.02 -8.36 13.15
C PRO A 107 7.22 -8.80 11.93
N HIS A 108 5.93 -8.44 11.87
CA HIS A 108 5.05 -8.72 10.72
C HIS A 108 5.39 -7.88 9.49
N VAL A 109 6.20 -6.83 9.65
CA VAL A 109 6.54 -5.89 8.59
C VAL A 109 7.98 -6.13 8.17
N SER A 110 8.18 -6.47 6.90
CA SER A 110 9.52 -6.63 6.31
C SER A 110 9.90 -5.36 5.56
N TRP A 111 11.08 -4.82 5.83
CA TRP A 111 11.53 -3.53 5.30
C TRP A 111 12.66 -3.67 4.29
N PHE A 112 12.58 -2.89 3.22
CA PHE A 112 13.57 -2.87 2.15
C PHE A 112 13.86 -1.43 1.73
N GLY A 113 15.05 -1.21 1.16
CA GLY A 113 15.48 0.12 0.73
C GLY A 113 14.88 0.58 -0.60
N SER A 114 14.39 -0.35 -1.41
CA SER A 114 13.80 -0.03 -2.71
C SER A 114 12.73 -1.05 -3.10
N VAL A 115 11.87 -0.65 -4.03
CA VAL A 115 10.85 -1.54 -4.59
C VAL A 115 11.50 -2.77 -5.24
N LYS A 116 12.56 -2.55 -6.00
CA LYS A 116 13.29 -3.64 -6.66
C LYS A 116 13.81 -4.66 -5.66
N GLU A 117 14.45 -4.19 -4.58
CA GLU A 117 14.96 -5.07 -3.54
C GLU A 117 13.84 -5.86 -2.88
N ALA A 118 12.73 -5.20 -2.57
CA ALA A 118 11.56 -5.87 -1.98
C ALA A 118 11.04 -6.98 -2.90
N LEU A 119 10.88 -6.70 -4.18
CA LEU A 119 10.39 -7.68 -5.15
C LEU A 119 11.34 -8.88 -5.27
N GLU A 120 12.63 -8.63 -5.31
CA GLU A 120 13.64 -9.69 -5.42
C GLU A 120 13.69 -10.55 -4.16
N ARG A 121 13.79 -9.91 -2.99
CA ARG A 121 13.97 -10.61 -1.72
C ARG A 121 12.72 -11.34 -1.25
N GLU A 122 11.55 -10.84 -1.58
CA GLU A 122 10.28 -11.47 -1.22
C GLU A 122 9.81 -12.48 -2.27
N GLY A 123 10.59 -12.67 -3.34
CA GLY A 123 10.26 -13.62 -4.37
C GLY A 123 9.01 -13.23 -5.16
N LEU A 124 8.75 -11.94 -5.31
CA LEU A 124 7.57 -11.42 -6.01
C LEU A 124 7.77 -11.32 -7.53
N TRP A 125 9.00 -11.37 -8.00
CA TRP A 125 9.28 -11.52 -9.43
C TRP A 125 8.84 -12.90 -9.90
N SER A 126 8.26 -12.96 -11.06
CA SER A 126 7.92 -14.26 -11.70
C SER A 126 9.09 -14.86 -12.43
#